data_b085da9ee15c977ff2359dd70c86b81f
#
_entry.id   b085da9ee15c977ff2359dd70c86b81f
#
_cell.length_a   1.000
_cell.length_b   1.000
_cell.length_c   1.000
_cell.angle_alpha   90.00
_cell.angle_beta   90.00
_cell.angle_gamma   90.00
#
_symmetry.space_group_name_H-M   'P 1'
#
loop_
_entity.id
_entity.type
_entity.pdbx_description
1 polymer ?
#
loop_
_entity_poly.entity_id
_entity_poly.type
_entity_poly.pdbx_seq_one_letter_code
_entity_poly.pdbx_strand_id
1 'polypeptide(L)'
;RQGTAQASRFTTAELVSIESKLTDARSKSLNIELEIYESLVKNCLQRSEKLLSIFQGISSLDVAIGFAALAHKWNYSRPEISNERIFNVVAGRHPVIEQILNKEKDASFISNNCNLSDQKIWLITGPNMGGKSTFLRQNAIINIMAQMGSFVPAEKATIGISDRIFSRVGSGDDLSRGQSTFMVEMIETASILNHATEKSFVILDEIGRGTSTWDGLSLAWSIIEKLHNDINCKTLFATHYHELTTLERSLKKLSLKTLEAKEYNDEIIFLYNLVNGSANKSYGLEVAKLAGVPFDVIKRAKDILKNLESDYKIDDKLPLFNERKEKEVVNKISKKLNEIVPDSISPIQALEILYELKKLNNNN
;
A
#
# COMPACT_ATOMS: atom_id res chain seq x y z
N ARG A 1 38.35 67.69 12.32
CA ARG A 1 36.95 68.07 12.68
C ARG A 1 36.02 67.56 11.61
N GLN A 2 35.18 66.63 11.92
CA GLN A 2 34.04 66.29 11.10
C GLN A 2 32.78 66.67 11.89
N GLY A 3 31.98 67.60 11.37
CA GLY A 3 30.71 68.01 11.95
C GLY A 3 29.55 67.55 11.09
N THR A 4 28.54 66.90 11.69
CA THR A 4 27.20 66.73 11.15
C THR A 4 26.29 67.77 11.79
N ALA A 5 25.16 68.13 11.19
CA ALA A 5 24.29 69.26 11.63
C ALA A 5 23.84 69.13 13.12
N GLN A 6 24.07 68.02 13.82
CA GLN A 6 23.66 67.80 15.22
C GLN A 6 24.79 67.36 16.16
N ALA A 7 26.03 67.09 15.68
CA ALA A 7 27.12 66.65 16.52
C ALA A 7 28.49 66.99 15.95
N SER A 8 29.39 67.54 16.79
CA SER A 8 30.79 67.76 16.45
C SER A 8 31.65 66.63 17.06
N ARG A 9 32.41 65.95 16.21
CA ARG A 9 33.40 64.96 16.68
C ARG A 9 34.76 65.59 16.80
N PHE A 10 35.36 65.47 17.98
CA PHE A 10 36.71 65.87 18.26
C PHE A 10 37.60 64.67 18.40
N THR A 11 38.82 64.74 17.92
CA THR A 11 39.83 63.71 18.14
C THR A 11 41.07 64.32 18.76
N THR A 12 41.72 63.62 19.68
CA THR A 12 42.99 63.94 20.24
C THR A 12 44.03 62.88 19.79
N ALA A 13 45.33 63.27 19.87
CA ALA A 13 46.41 62.41 19.48
C ALA A 13 46.39 61.06 20.31
N GLU A 14 46.02 61.21 21.57
CA GLU A 14 45.84 59.98 22.48
C GLU A 14 44.70 59.11 22.04
N LEU A 15 43.55 59.70 21.65
CA LEU A 15 42.38 58.90 21.20
C LEU A 15 42.69 58.17 19.90
N VAL A 16 43.40 58.75 18.96
CA VAL A 16 43.86 58.11 17.72
C VAL A 16 44.82 56.98 18.04
N SER A 17 45.73 57.13 19.00
CA SER A 17 46.65 56.09 19.43
C SER A 17 45.90 54.89 20.06
N ILE A 18 44.87 55.14 20.88
CA ILE A 18 44.04 54.09 21.50
C ILE A 18 43.20 53.38 20.46
N GLU A 19 42.61 54.12 19.51
CA GLU A 19 41.79 53.55 18.43
C GLU A 19 42.62 52.66 17.50
N SER A 20 43.86 53.07 17.17
CA SER A 20 44.80 52.22 16.43
C SER A 20 45.16 50.94 17.22
N LYS A 21 45.52 51.05 18.52
CA LYS A 21 45.81 49.88 19.34
C LYS A 21 44.62 48.95 19.45
N LEU A 22 43.39 49.46 19.55
CA LEU A 22 42.16 48.64 19.61
C LEU A 22 41.92 47.89 18.31
N THR A 23 42.14 48.61 17.17
CA THR A 23 41.99 48.03 15.83
C THR A 23 43.05 46.92 15.62
N ASP A 24 44.29 47.19 15.97
CA ASP A 24 45.38 46.23 15.86
C ASP A 24 45.12 44.98 16.77
N ALA A 25 44.63 45.22 18.00
CA ALA A 25 44.28 44.12 18.91
C ALA A 25 43.15 43.27 18.37
N ARG A 26 42.10 43.86 17.77
CA ARG A 26 41.00 43.15 17.10
C ARG A 26 41.50 42.34 15.94
N SER A 27 42.32 42.92 15.07
CA SER A 27 42.91 42.22 13.93
C SER A 27 43.78 41.03 14.34
N LYS A 28 44.60 41.23 15.39
CA LYS A 28 45.42 40.14 15.95
C LYS A 28 44.57 39.00 16.58
N SER A 29 43.50 39.37 17.29
CA SER A 29 42.56 38.39 17.83
C SER A 29 41.94 37.56 16.71
N LEU A 30 41.44 38.19 15.68
CA LEU A 30 40.84 37.51 14.54
C LEU A 30 41.83 36.57 13.81
N ASN A 31 43.07 37.04 13.63
CA ASN A 31 44.09 36.19 12.98
C ASN A 31 44.40 34.94 13.82
N ILE A 32 44.53 35.06 15.15
CA ILE A 32 44.73 33.92 16.04
C ILE A 32 43.54 32.98 16.00
N GLU A 33 42.32 33.48 16.01
CA GLU A 33 41.12 32.69 15.88
C GLU A 33 41.09 31.87 14.57
N LEU A 34 41.47 32.51 13.46
CA LEU A 34 41.56 31.87 12.14
C LEU A 34 42.66 30.79 12.13
N GLU A 35 43.84 31.03 12.67
CA GLU A 35 44.92 30.04 12.79
C GLU A 35 44.48 28.82 13.59
N ILE A 36 43.84 29.05 14.73
CA ILE A 36 43.31 27.97 15.57
C ILE A 36 42.22 27.17 14.78
N TYR A 37 41.30 27.88 14.09
CA TYR A 37 40.28 27.24 13.30
C TYR A 37 40.85 26.38 12.17
N GLU A 38 41.80 26.91 11.40
CA GLU A 38 42.47 26.15 10.33
C GLU A 38 43.21 24.92 10.88
N SER A 39 43.86 25.06 12.03
CA SER A 39 44.53 23.97 12.69
C SER A 39 43.54 22.85 13.11
N LEU A 40 42.38 23.23 13.66
CA LEU A 40 41.31 22.26 14.03
C LEU A 40 40.74 21.58 12.80
N VAL A 41 40.42 22.33 11.71
CA VAL A 41 39.95 21.77 10.46
C VAL A 41 40.95 20.77 9.88
N LYS A 42 42.24 21.13 9.84
CA LYS A 42 43.30 20.24 9.36
C LYS A 42 43.37 18.95 10.20
N ASN A 43 43.29 19.06 11.52
CA ASN A 43 43.28 17.90 12.42
C ASN A 43 42.07 16.99 12.19
N CYS A 44 40.89 17.56 11.94
CA CYS A 44 39.68 16.80 11.62
C CYS A 44 39.81 16.08 10.28
N LEU A 45 40.29 16.78 9.25
CA LEU A 45 40.48 16.22 7.90
C LEU A 45 41.49 15.07 7.88
N GLN A 46 42.60 15.20 8.61
CA GLN A 46 43.61 14.13 8.73
C GLN A 46 43.07 12.86 9.40
N ARG A 47 41.99 12.98 10.19
CA ARG A 47 41.37 11.86 10.90
C ARG A 47 40.02 11.47 10.30
N SER A 48 39.64 12.02 9.16
CA SER A 48 38.31 11.88 8.54
C SER A 48 37.88 10.44 8.37
N GLU A 49 38.77 9.57 7.86
CA GLU A 49 38.46 8.13 7.69
C GLU A 49 38.13 7.42 9.01
N LYS A 50 38.93 7.70 10.07
CA LYS A 50 38.68 7.13 11.40
C LYS A 50 37.37 7.67 11.99
N LEU A 51 37.12 8.96 11.85
CA LEU A 51 35.86 9.57 12.31
C LEU A 51 34.66 8.99 11.59
N LEU A 52 34.71 8.85 10.26
CA LEU A 52 33.64 8.22 9.48
C LEU A 52 33.37 6.77 9.91
N SER A 53 34.43 5.98 10.14
CA SER A 53 34.28 4.61 10.63
C SER A 53 33.64 4.54 12.02
N ILE A 54 34.03 5.44 12.93
CA ILE A 54 33.41 5.54 14.26
C ILE A 54 31.95 5.94 14.16
N PHE A 55 31.61 6.93 13.34
CA PHE A 55 30.21 7.36 13.12
C PHE A 55 29.36 6.24 12.53
N GLN A 56 29.87 5.47 11.58
CA GLN A 56 29.16 4.29 11.05
C GLN A 56 28.89 3.25 12.15
N GLY A 57 29.88 2.97 13.00
CA GLY A 57 29.69 2.07 14.13
C GLY A 57 28.65 2.56 15.13
N ILE A 58 28.72 3.83 15.52
CA ILE A 58 27.77 4.45 16.44
C ILE A 58 26.37 4.47 15.82
N SER A 59 26.23 4.84 14.54
CA SER A 59 24.95 4.86 13.82
C SER A 59 24.30 3.47 13.79
N SER A 60 25.08 2.43 13.49
CA SER A 60 24.58 1.05 13.48
C SER A 60 24.12 0.60 14.86
N LEU A 61 24.86 0.98 15.90
CA LEU A 61 24.51 0.67 17.28
C LEU A 61 23.25 1.42 17.74
N ASP A 62 23.12 2.70 17.38
CA ASP A 62 21.93 3.52 17.69
C ASP A 62 20.66 2.94 17.09
N VAL A 63 20.69 2.56 15.80
CA VAL A 63 19.57 1.89 15.13
C VAL A 63 19.24 0.56 15.82
N ALA A 64 20.24 -0.26 16.13
CA ALA A 64 20.03 -1.55 16.79
C ALA A 64 19.41 -1.39 18.19
N ILE A 65 19.87 -0.41 18.97
CA ILE A 65 19.31 -0.08 20.29
C ILE A 65 17.87 0.42 20.16
N GLY A 66 17.60 1.29 19.18
CA GLY A 66 16.25 1.79 18.91
C GLY A 66 15.27 0.66 18.57
N PHE A 67 15.66 -0.26 17.69
CA PHE A 67 14.84 -1.44 17.38
C PHE A 67 14.65 -2.38 18.56
N ALA A 68 15.71 -2.63 19.34
CA ALA A 68 15.64 -3.48 20.52
C ALA A 68 14.71 -2.87 21.60
N ALA A 69 14.81 -1.58 21.86
CA ALA A 69 13.96 -0.87 22.81
C ALA A 69 12.48 -0.90 22.37
N LEU A 70 12.20 -0.70 21.07
CA LEU A 70 10.87 -0.79 20.52
C LEU A 70 10.30 -2.21 20.65
N ALA A 71 11.09 -3.22 20.26
CA ALA A 71 10.72 -4.62 20.34
C ALA A 71 10.43 -5.08 21.79
N HIS A 72 11.28 -4.71 22.73
CA HIS A 72 11.08 -5.01 24.14
C HIS A 72 9.83 -4.34 24.71
N LYS A 73 9.66 -3.04 24.43
CA LYS A 73 8.53 -2.26 24.95
C LYS A 73 7.17 -2.77 24.48
N TRP A 74 7.08 -3.23 23.21
CA TRP A 74 5.82 -3.59 22.56
C TRP A 74 5.69 -5.08 22.28
N ASN A 75 6.58 -5.89 22.84
CA ASN A 75 6.60 -7.34 22.67
C ASN A 75 6.54 -7.75 21.19
N TYR A 76 7.46 -7.20 20.38
CA TYR A 76 7.62 -7.58 18.99
C TYR A 76 8.49 -8.82 18.86
N SER A 77 8.21 -9.65 17.87
CA SER A 77 8.98 -10.86 17.60
C SER A 77 9.96 -10.66 16.44
N ARG A 78 11.05 -11.46 16.46
CA ARG A 78 12.01 -11.49 15.36
C ARG A 78 11.39 -12.19 14.15
N PRO A 79 11.24 -11.52 12.98
CA PRO A 79 10.76 -12.16 11.76
C PRO A 79 11.82 -13.09 11.18
N GLU A 80 11.38 -14.17 10.58
CA GLU A 80 12.18 -15.03 9.73
C GLU A 80 12.11 -14.52 8.29
N ILE A 81 13.27 -14.15 7.72
CA ILE A 81 13.35 -13.68 6.34
C ILE A 81 13.71 -14.84 5.44
N SER A 82 12.94 -15.03 4.35
CA SER A 82 13.09 -16.11 3.39
C SER A 82 13.32 -15.57 1.97
N ASN A 83 14.04 -16.34 1.16
CA ASN A 83 14.14 -16.08 -0.28
C ASN A 83 12.92 -16.63 -1.06
N GLU A 84 12.10 -17.43 -0.41
CA GLU A 84 10.87 -17.96 -0.99
C GLU A 84 9.75 -16.91 -0.96
N ARG A 85 8.74 -17.11 -1.80
CA ARG A 85 7.58 -16.22 -1.85
C ARG A 85 6.58 -16.55 -0.73
N ILE A 86 6.99 -16.36 0.51
CA ILE A 86 6.19 -16.60 1.71
C ILE A 86 5.77 -15.27 2.32
N PHE A 87 4.55 -15.18 2.80
CA PHE A 87 4.09 -14.15 3.70
C PHE A 87 3.13 -14.80 4.70
N ASN A 88 3.66 -15.09 5.87
CA ASN A 88 2.92 -15.74 6.94
C ASN A 88 3.15 -14.97 8.25
N VAL A 89 2.10 -14.33 8.74
CA VAL A 89 2.08 -13.56 9.97
C VAL A 89 1.04 -14.16 10.91
N VAL A 90 1.46 -14.53 12.10
CA VAL A 90 0.60 -15.07 13.16
C VAL A 90 0.39 -14.00 14.21
N ALA A 91 -0.86 -13.75 14.59
CA ALA A 91 -1.27 -12.76 15.57
C ALA A 91 -0.67 -11.36 15.30
N GLY A 92 -0.74 -10.92 14.02
CA GLY A 92 -0.26 -9.60 13.60
C GLY A 92 -1.07 -8.48 14.23
N ARG A 93 -0.39 -7.37 14.59
CA ARG A 93 -0.97 -6.18 15.23
C ARG A 93 -0.57 -4.94 14.45
N HIS A 94 -1.41 -3.90 14.50
CA HIS A 94 -1.07 -2.62 13.88
C HIS A 94 -0.26 -1.75 14.85
N PRO A 95 1.02 -1.45 14.58
CA PRO A 95 1.92 -0.85 15.58
C PRO A 95 1.44 0.51 16.10
N VAL A 96 0.78 1.30 15.27
CA VAL A 96 0.28 2.64 15.66
C VAL A 96 -1.03 2.53 16.42
N ILE A 97 -1.99 1.75 15.90
CA ILE A 97 -3.33 1.65 16.52
C ILE A 97 -3.26 0.94 17.87
N GLU A 98 -2.45 -0.11 17.97
CA GLU A 98 -2.18 -0.78 19.25
C GLU A 98 -1.66 0.21 20.31
N GLN A 99 -0.76 1.12 19.93
CA GLN A 99 -0.23 2.12 20.85
C GLN A 99 -1.27 3.16 21.27
N ILE A 100 -2.18 3.54 20.37
CA ILE A 100 -3.27 4.47 20.69
C ILE A 100 -4.24 3.82 21.68
N LEU A 101 -4.71 2.61 21.39
CA LEU A 101 -5.64 1.87 22.26
C LEU A 101 -5.03 1.60 23.65
N ASN A 102 -3.76 1.24 23.73
CA ASN A 102 -3.08 1.04 25.02
C ASN A 102 -2.98 2.32 25.87
N LYS A 103 -2.96 3.50 25.26
CA LYS A 103 -2.99 4.77 26.01
C LYS A 103 -4.39 5.07 26.59
N GLU A 104 -5.42 4.70 25.87
CA GLU A 104 -6.82 4.94 26.25
C GLU A 104 -7.32 3.97 27.32
N LYS A 105 -6.58 2.88 27.61
CA LYS A 105 -6.84 1.86 28.65
C LYS A 105 -8.13 1.07 28.52
N ASP A 106 -9.01 1.38 27.58
CA ASP A 106 -10.36 0.83 27.51
C ASP A 106 -10.51 -0.31 26.48
N ALA A 107 -9.54 -0.51 25.58
CA ALA A 107 -9.61 -1.56 24.57
C ALA A 107 -8.23 -2.16 24.25
N SER A 108 -8.19 -3.47 24.03
CA SER A 108 -7.03 -4.18 23.52
C SER A 108 -7.15 -4.35 22.00
N PHE A 109 -6.02 -4.26 21.28
CA PHE A 109 -5.98 -4.52 19.84
C PHE A 109 -6.25 -6.01 19.56
N ILE A 110 -7.17 -6.29 18.65
CA ILE A 110 -7.47 -7.66 18.22
C ILE A 110 -6.47 -8.04 17.11
N SER A 111 -5.60 -8.99 17.43
CA SER A 111 -4.60 -9.50 16.49
C SER A 111 -5.22 -10.42 15.43
N ASN A 112 -4.66 -10.44 14.22
CA ASN A 112 -5.15 -11.26 13.12
C ASN A 112 -4.01 -11.99 12.41
N ASN A 113 -4.30 -13.18 11.89
CA ASN A 113 -3.38 -13.95 11.08
C ASN A 113 -3.45 -13.51 9.60
N CYS A 114 -2.31 -13.56 8.90
CA CYS A 114 -2.25 -13.35 7.46
C CYS A 114 -1.30 -14.35 6.82
N ASN A 115 -1.82 -15.29 6.04
CA ASN A 115 -1.02 -16.28 5.32
C ASN A 115 -1.33 -16.23 3.82
N LEU A 116 -0.41 -15.63 3.05
CA LEU A 116 -0.46 -15.55 1.58
C LEU A 116 0.53 -16.52 0.91
N SER A 117 0.95 -17.59 1.58
CA SER A 117 1.91 -18.54 1.02
C SER A 117 1.30 -19.38 -0.10
N ASP A 118 0.14 -19.98 0.16
CA ASP A 118 -0.57 -20.82 -0.82
C ASP A 118 -1.57 -20.01 -1.66
N GLN A 119 -2.30 -19.12 -0.99
CA GLN A 119 -3.27 -18.21 -1.60
C GLN A 119 -2.62 -16.86 -1.83
N LYS A 120 -2.58 -16.41 -3.10
CA LYS A 120 -1.87 -15.18 -3.45
C LYS A 120 -2.70 -13.93 -3.24
N ILE A 121 -4.02 -14.03 -3.41
CA ILE A 121 -4.94 -12.92 -3.26
C ILE A 121 -5.94 -13.21 -2.16
N TRP A 122 -6.03 -12.32 -1.19
CA TRP A 122 -7.15 -12.27 -0.27
C TRP A 122 -8.09 -11.15 -0.66
N LEU A 123 -9.32 -11.52 -0.99
CA LEU A 123 -10.41 -10.58 -1.20
C LEU A 123 -11.14 -10.40 0.14
N ILE A 124 -11.05 -9.19 0.69
CA ILE A 124 -11.51 -8.89 2.03
C ILE A 124 -12.80 -8.08 1.96
N THR A 125 -13.88 -8.66 2.44
CA THR A 125 -15.20 -8.02 2.54
C THR A 125 -15.53 -7.64 3.97
N GLY A 126 -16.67 -7.01 4.19
CA GLY A 126 -17.13 -6.62 5.52
C GLY A 126 -17.44 -5.13 5.66
N PRO A 127 -17.97 -4.71 6.83
CA PRO A 127 -18.39 -3.33 7.05
C PRO A 127 -17.23 -2.33 7.01
N ASN A 128 -17.52 -1.07 6.65
CA ASN A 128 -16.48 -0.04 6.51
C ASN A 128 -15.76 0.26 7.83
N MET A 129 -16.44 0.14 8.98
CA MET A 129 -15.83 0.33 10.31
C MET A 129 -15.25 -0.97 10.89
N GLY A 130 -15.31 -2.09 10.17
CA GLY A 130 -14.84 -3.41 10.64
C GLY A 130 -13.33 -3.57 10.70
N GLY A 131 -12.52 -2.59 10.23
CA GLY A 131 -11.05 -2.65 10.30
C GLY A 131 -10.34 -3.18 9.04
N LYS A 132 -11.03 -3.24 7.87
CA LYS A 132 -10.40 -3.68 6.59
C LYS A 132 -9.12 -2.94 6.28
N SER A 133 -9.19 -1.61 6.18
CA SER A 133 -8.03 -0.75 5.88
C SER A 133 -6.92 -0.86 6.92
N THR A 134 -7.28 -1.05 8.19
CA THR A 134 -6.33 -1.29 9.29
C THR A 134 -5.56 -2.59 9.08
N PHE A 135 -6.27 -3.67 8.72
CA PHE A 135 -5.64 -4.96 8.44
C PHE A 135 -4.71 -4.90 7.22
N LEU A 136 -5.09 -4.20 6.14
CA LEU A 136 -4.24 -4.01 4.98
C LEU A 136 -2.95 -3.27 5.36
N ARG A 137 -3.08 -2.12 6.01
CA ARG A 137 -1.94 -1.29 6.45
C ARG A 137 -1.03 -2.02 7.41
N GLN A 138 -1.59 -2.76 8.37
CA GLN A 138 -0.86 -3.60 9.32
C GLN A 138 0.12 -4.52 8.61
N ASN A 139 -0.35 -5.28 7.62
CA ASN A 139 0.48 -6.25 6.91
C ASN A 139 1.53 -5.59 6.02
N ALA A 140 1.23 -4.44 5.42
CA ALA A 140 2.22 -3.65 4.68
C ALA A 140 3.33 -3.13 5.62
N ILE A 141 2.96 -2.59 6.78
CA ILE A 141 3.93 -2.09 7.78
C ILE A 141 4.80 -3.23 8.32
N ILE A 142 4.19 -4.38 8.64
CA ILE A 142 4.94 -5.59 9.07
C ILE A 142 5.96 -6.01 8.02
N ASN A 143 5.58 -6.00 6.73
CA ASN A 143 6.49 -6.33 5.63
C ASN A 143 7.66 -5.32 5.54
N ILE A 144 7.39 -4.02 5.66
CA ILE A 144 8.43 -2.98 5.65
C ILE A 144 9.35 -3.15 6.87
N MET A 145 8.79 -3.31 8.07
CA MET A 145 9.58 -3.48 9.30
C MET A 145 10.51 -4.69 9.23
N ALA A 146 10.01 -5.82 8.71
CA ALA A 146 10.82 -7.02 8.55
C ALA A 146 12.00 -6.80 7.59
N GLN A 147 11.76 -6.14 6.44
CA GLN A 147 12.80 -5.92 5.44
C GLN A 147 13.82 -4.84 5.82
N MET A 148 13.47 -3.92 6.69
CA MET A 148 14.44 -2.95 7.23
C MET A 148 15.26 -3.49 8.43
N GLY A 149 15.04 -4.75 8.83
CA GLY A 149 15.78 -5.40 9.92
C GLY A 149 15.20 -5.19 11.32
N SER A 150 13.98 -4.64 11.42
CA SER A 150 13.28 -4.48 12.70
C SER A 150 12.56 -5.78 13.11
N PHE A 151 12.31 -5.95 14.39
CA PHE A 151 11.31 -6.87 14.90
C PHE A 151 9.91 -6.35 14.55
N VAL A 152 8.93 -7.27 14.47
CA VAL A 152 7.58 -6.99 13.97
C VAL A 152 6.51 -7.20 15.04
N PRO A 153 5.41 -6.43 14.99
CA PRO A 153 4.29 -6.57 15.91
C PRO A 153 3.45 -7.82 15.58
N ALA A 154 3.98 -8.98 15.84
CA ALA A 154 3.35 -10.28 15.62
C ALA A 154 3.86 -11.29 16.65
N GLU A 155 3.16 -12.39 16.84
CA GLU A 155 3.65 -13.53 17.63
C GLU A 155 4.75 -14.29 16.87
N LYS A 156 4.51 -14.52 15.56
CA LYS A 156 5.48 -15.11 14.64
C LYS A 156 5.29 -14.54 13.23
N ALA A 157 6.40 -14.33 12.52
CA ALA A 157 6.34 -13.92 11.12
C ALA A 157 7.43 -14.60 10.31
N THR A 158 7.06 -15.15 9.13
CA THR A 158 7.98 -15.65 8.10
C THR A 158 7.67 -14.89 6.81
N ILE A 159 8.62 -14.09 6.34
CA ILE A 159 8.39 -13.11 5.28
C ILE A 159 9.43 -13.28 4.18
N GLY A 160 8.96 -13.51 2.95
CA GLY A 160 9.78 -13.50 1.75
C GLY A 160 10.13 -12.08 1.34
N ILE A 161 11.31 -11.91 0.77
CA ILE A 161 11.77 -10.60 0.28
C ILE A 161 10.85 -10.12 -0.84
N SER A 162 10.26 -8.94 -0.65
CA SER A 162 9.48 -8.23 -1.65
C SER A 162 10.37 -7.20 -2.35
N ASP A 163 10.32 -7.16 -3.68
CA ASP A 163 11.04 -6.16 -4.47
C ASP A 163 10.40 -4.77 -4.37
N ARG A 164 9.07 -4.75 -4.25
CA ARG A 164 8.27 -3.53 -4.11
C ARG A 164 7.05 -3.78 -3.24
N ILE A 165 6.63 -2.74 -2.54
CA ILE A 165 5.37 -2.71 -1.81
C ILE A 165 4.54 -1.60 -2.44
N PHE A 166 3.39 -1.96 -2.99
CA PHE A 166 2.43 -1.02 -3.55
C PHE A 166 1.24 -0.87 -2.63
N SER A 167 0.84 0.35 -2.41
CA SER A 167 -0.31 0.67 -1.56
C SER A 167 -1.22 1.66 -2.26
N ARG A 168 -2.49 1.27 -2.42
CA ARG A 168 -3.58 2.17 -2.77
C ARG A 168 -4.62 2.07 -1.66
N VAL A 169 -4.52 2.92 -0.66
CA VAL A 169 -5.36 2.91 0.55
C VAL A 169 -5.81 4.33 0.81
N GLY A 170 -7.10 4.59 0.59
CA GLY A 170 -7.79 5.85 0.84
C GLY A 170 -7.07 7.11 0.33
N SER A 171 -7.66 7.86 -0.54
CA SER A 171 -7.14 9.19 -0.88
C SER A 171 -7.86 10.24 -0.04
N GLY A 172 -7.10 11.04 0.69
CA GLY A 172 -7.55 12.38 1.00
C GLY A 172 -7.67 13.16 -0.32
N ASP A 173 -8.68 13.99 -0.43
CA ASP A 173 -8.84 14.89 -1.56
C ASP A 173 -7.59 15.78 -1.69
N ASP A 174 -6.75 15.53 -2.69
CA ASP A 174 -5.70 16.47 -3.05
C ASP A 174 -6.26 17.52 -4.00
N LEU A 175 -7.06 18.42 -3.42
CA LEU A 175 -7.67 19.55 -4.13
C LEU A 175 -6.63 20.49 -4.75
N SER A 176 -5.36 20.38 -4.32
CA SER A 176 -4.27 21.28 -4.77
C SER A 176 -3.88 21.06 -6.24
N ARG A 177 -4.15 19.89 -6.81
CA ARG A 177 -3.80 19.53 -8.19
C ARG A 177 -4.97 19.55 -9.17
N GLY A 178 -6.19 19.87 -8.74
CA GLY A 178 -7.38 19.94 -9.61
C GLY A 178 -7.74 18.62 -10.29
N GLN A 179 -7.21 17.48 -9.83
CA GLN A 179 -7.50 16.17 -10.36
C GLN A 179 -8.64 15.51 -9.56
N SER A 180 -9.56 14.87 -10.26
CA SER A 180 -10.58 14.03 -9.64
C SER A 180 -9.91 12.93 -8.81
N THR A 181 -10.44 12.64 -7.61
CA THR A 181 -10.02 11.52 -6.75
C THR A 181 -9.95 10.20 -7.52
N PHE A 182 -10.90 9.98 -8.43
CA PHE A 182 -10.92 8.81 -9.31
C PHE A 182 -9.75 8.79 -10.31
N MET A 183 -9.34 9.94 -10.86
CA MET A 183 -8.19 10.00 -11.76
C MET A 183 -6.88 9.67 -11.03
N VAL A 184 -6.70 10.19 -9.82
CA VAL A 184 -5.54 9.86 -8.98
C VAL A 184 -5.52 8.35 -8.67
N GLU A 185 -6.67 7.79 -8.30
CA GLU A 185 -6.82 6.35 -8.07
C GLU A 185 -6.42 5.53 -9.29
N MET A 186 -6.83 5.93 -10.48
CA MET A 186 -6.49 5.22 -11.72
C MET A 186 -5.01 5.35 -12.10
N ILE A 187 -4.37 6.50 -11.87
CA ILE A 187 -2.93 6.69 -12.07
C ILE A 187 -2.13 5.77 -11.15
N GLU A 188 -2.48 5.71 -9.86
CA GLU A 188 -1.81 4.83 -8.90
C GLU A 188 -2.02 3.36 -9.24
N THR A 189 -3.25 2.97 -9.61
CA THR A 189 -3.57 1.62 -10.04
C THR A 189 -2.82 1.23 -11.33
N ALA A 190 -2.75 2.12 -12.30
CA ALA A 190 -1.97 1.92 -13.52
C ALA A 190 -0.47 1.73 -13.21
N SER A 191 0.07 2.52 -12.29
CA SER A 191 1.45 2.35 -11.83
C SER A 191 1.68 0.97 -11.21
N ILE A 192 0.76 0.48 -10.38
CA ILE A 192 0.82 -0.86 -9.81
C ILE A 192 0.83 -1.92 -10.90
N LEU A 193 -0.15 -1.88 -11.81
CA LEU A 193 -0.32 -2.89 -12.86
C LEU A 193 0.85 -2.94 -13.86
N ASN A 194 1.54 -1.81 -14.08
CA ASN A 194 2.68 -1.72 -14.99
C ASN A 194 4.02 -2.09 -14.35
N HIS A 195 4.16 -1.96 -13.03
CA HIS A 195 5.46 -2.12 -12.36
C HIS A 195 5.50 -3.27 -11.34
N ALA A 196 4.37 -3.82 -10.95
CA ALA A 196 4.35 -4.95 -10.03
C ALA A 196 4.91 -6.21 -10.69
N THR A 197 5.67 -6.97 -9.92
CA THR A 197 6.25 -8.27 -10.29
C THR A 197 5.65 -9.37 -9.42
N GLU A 198 5.96 -10.61 -9.71
CA GLU A 198 5.53 -11.76 -8.88
C GLU A 198 6.07 -11.72 -7.44
N LYS A 199 7.12 -10.91 -7.17
CA LYS A 199 7.70 -10.70 -5.84
C LYS A 199 7.13 -9.49 -5.12
N SER A 200 6.31 -8.70 -5.78
CA SER A 200 5.71 -7.51 -5.18
C SER A 200 4.61 -7.86 -4.17
N PHE A 201 4.44 -7.00 -3.19
CA PHE A 201 3.35 -7.03 -2.23
C PHE A 201 2.40 -5.87 -2.51
N VAL A 202 1.13 -6.16 -2.78
CA VAL A 202 0.14 -5.17 -3.21
C VAL A 202 -0.99 -5.08 -2.21
N ILE A 203 -1.34 -3.87 -1.78
CA ILE A 203 -2.54 -3.59 -0.99
C ILE A 203 -3.44 -2.61 -1.72
N LEU A 204 -4.70 -3.01 -1.92
CA LEU A 204 -5.72 -2.23 -2.61
C LEU A 204 -6.96 -2.10 -1.73
N ASP A 205 -7.41 -0.89 -1.52
CA ASP A 205 -8.55 -0.59 -0.64
C ASP A 205 -9.63 0.17 -1.42
N GLU A 206 -10.80 -0.46 -1.55
CA GLU A 206 -12.02 0.10 -2.16
C GLU A 206 -11.81 0.71 -3.56
N ILE A 207 -11.13 -0.01 -4.45
CA ILE A 207 -10.92 0.41 -5.85
C ILE A 207 -12.25 0.53 -6.59
N GLY A 208 -12.42 1.61 -7.38
CA GLY A 208 -13.60 1.87 -8.20
C GLY A 208 -14.70 2.66 -7.49
N ARG A 209 -14.45 3.17 -6.27
CA ARG A 209 -15.47 3.92 -5.51
C ARG A 209 -15.77 5.31 -6.09
N GLY A 210 -14.84 5.89 -6.84
CA GLY A 210 -14.94 7.25 -7.38
C GLY A 210 -15.72 7.39 -8.69
N THR A 211 -16.38 6.32 -9.19
CA THR A 211 -17.14 6.30 -10.45
C THR A 211 -18.48 5.60 -10.28
N SER A 212 -19.20 5.35 -11.39
CA SER A 212 -20.45 4.59 -11.34
C SER A 212 -20.22 3.16 -10.82
N THR A 213 -21.21 2.57 -10.14
CA THR A 213 -21.09 1.24 -9.54
C THR A 213 -20.62 0.17 -10.54
N TRP A 214 -21.18 0.18 -11.75
CA TRP A 214 -20.83 -0.80 -12.78
C TRP A 214 -19.43 -0.61 -13.36
N ASP A 215 -19.02 0.64 -13.59
CA ASP A 215 -17.67 0.93 -14.07
C ASP A 215 -16.64 0.54 -13.00
N GLY A 216 -16.90 0.91 -11.73
CA GLY A 216 -16.04 0.57 -10.62
C GLY A 216 -15.90 -0.93 -10.40
N LEU A 217 -17.03 -1.66 -10.44
CA LEU A 217 -17.04 -3.13 -10.34
C LEU A 217 -16.25 -3.77 -11.49
N SER A 218 -16.49 -3.33 -12.74
CA SER A 218 -15.81 -3.87 -13.92
C SER A 218 -14.31 -3.67 -13.88
N LEU A 219 -13.86 -2.49 -13.41
CA LEU A 219 -12.43 -2.19 -13.21
C LEU A 219 -11.84 -3.05 -12.11
N ALA A 220 -12.47 -3.12 -10.93
CA ALA A 220 -12.00 -3.93 -9.81
C ALA A 220 -11.88 -5.41 -10.19
N TRP A 221 -12.88 -5.94 -10.92
CA TRP A 221 -12.86 -7.31 -11.44
C TRP A 221 -11.65 -7.57 -12.32
N SER A 222 -11.45 -6.72 -13.36
CA SER A 222 -10.36 -6.86 -14.33
C SER A 222 -8.98 -6.70 -13.68
N ILE A 223 -8.87 -5.83 -12.66
CA ILE A 223 -7.64 -5.63 -11.90
C ILE A 223 -7.28 -6.90 -11.11
N ILE A 224 -8.26 -7.52 -10.44
CA ILE A 224 -8.04 -8.77 -9.69
C ILE A 224 -7.60 -9.88 -10.64
N GLU A 225 -8.27 -10.04 -11.79
CA GLU A 225 -7.88 -11.03 -12.79
C GLU A 225 -6.43 -10.81 -13.28
N LYS A 226 -6.05 -9.57 -13.57
CA LYS A 226 -4.69 -9.22 -14.00
C LYS A 226 -3.64 -9.52 -12.93
N LEU A 227 -3.91 -9.16 -11.68
CA LEU A 227 -3.01 -9.44 -10.54
C LEU A 227 -2.87 -10.95 -10.30
N HIS A 228 -3.95 -11.73 -10.48
CA HIS A 228 -3.95 -13.17 -10.26
C HIS A 228 -3.28 -13.94 -11.39
N ASN A 229 -3.66 -13.67 -12.64
CA ASN A 229 -3.31 -14.51 -13.80
C ASN A 229 -1.96 -14.12 -14.40
N ASP A 230 -1.70 -12.80 -14.53
CA ASP A 230 -0.54 -12.30 -15.26
C ASP A 230 0.61 -11.92 -14.31
N ILE A 231 0.36 -11.06 -13.33
CA ILE A 231 1.39 -10.56 -12.41
C ILE A 231 1.72 -11.60 -11.34
N ASN A 232 0.69 -12.30 -10.83
CA ASN A 232 0.84 -13.40 -9.89
C ASN A 232 1.52 -13.01 -8.56
N CYS A 233 1.31 -11.76 -8.09
CA CYS A 233 1.87 -11.20 -6.87
C CYS A 233 0.96 -11.46 -5.64
N LYS A 234 1.51 -11.23 -4.46
CA LYS A 234 0.73 -11.28 -3.21
C LYS A 234 -0.08 -10.01 -3.05
N THR A 235 -1.39 -10.18 -2.90
CA THR A 235 -2.32 -9.07 -2.86
C THR A 235 -3.32 -9.19 -1.72
N LEU A 236 -3.50 -8.11 -0.98
CA LEU A 236 -4.63 -7.89 -0.09
C LEU A 236 -5.56 -6.88 -0.72
N PHE A 237 -6.77 -7.29 -1.06
CA PHE A 237 -7.76 -6.47 -1.75
C PHE A 237 -9.01 -6.31 -0.88
N ALA A 238 -9.22 -5.14 -0.32
CA ALA A 238 -10.47 -4.83 0.38
C ALA A 238 -11.48 -4.21 -0.56
N THR A 239 -12.73 -4.63 -0.45
CA THR A 239 -13.81 -4.17 -1.32
C THR A 239 -15.15 -4.14 -0.61
N HIS A 240 -16.04 -3.29 -1.12
CA HIS A 240 -17.46 -3.28 -0.79
C HIS A 240 -18.34 -3.96 -1.87
N TYR A 241 -17.74 -4.35 -3.01
CA TYR A 241 -18.44 -5.08 -4.07
C TYR A 241 -18.55 -6.56 -3.71
N HIS A 242 -19.75 -7.00 -3.33
CA HIS A 242 -20.02 -8.40 -3.02
C HIS A 242 -19.93 -9.31 -4.24
N GLU A 243 -20.18 -8.77 -5.41
CA GLU A 243 -20.14 -9.47 -6.70
C GLU A 243 -18.76 -10.07 -6.99
N LEU A 244 -17.70 -9.41 -6.52
CA LEU A 244 -16.32 -9.91 -6.68
C LEU A 244 -16.06 -11.23 -5.94
N THR A 245 -16.91 -11.60 -5.00
CA THR A 245 -16.79 -12.89 -4.26
C THR A 245 -16.98 -14.09 -5.17
N THR A 246 -17.69 -13.94 -6.28
CA THR A 246 -17.87 -15.00 -7.28
C THR A 246 -16.56 -15.41 -7.96
N LEU A 247 -15.53 -14.52 -7.95
CA LEU A 247 -14.19 -14.80 -8.48
C LEU A 247 -13.48 -15.97 -7.78
N GLU A 248 -13.82 -16.31 -6.53
CA GLU A 248 -13.23 -17.45 -5.83
C GLU A 248 -13.45 -18.77 -6.59
N ARG A 249 -14.57 -18.90 -7.30
CA ARG A 249 -14.89 -20.11 -8.07
C ARG A 249 -13.99 -20.29 -9.29
N SER A 250 -13.48 -19.20 -9.84
CA SER A 250 -12.70 -19.18 -11.08
C SER A 250 -11.19 -18.96 -10.85
N LEU A 251 -10.81 -18.27 -9.79
CA LEU A 251 -9.43 -17.94 -9.47
C LEU A 251 -8.90 -18.79 -8.32
N LYS A 252 -8.23 -19.91 -8.64
CA LYS A 252 -7.80 -20.95 -7.69
C LYS A 252 -6.91 -20.47 -6.54
N LYS A 253 -6.20 -19.35 -6.69
CA LYS A 253 -5.31 -18.77 -5.67
C LYS A 253 -5.89 -17.52 -5.02
N LEU A 254 -7.17 -17.28 -5.17
CA LEU A 254 -7.93 -16.27 -4.47
C LEU A 254 -8.68 -16.90 -3.31
N SER A 255 -8.68 -16.26 -2.16
CA SER A 255 -9.43 -16.68 -0.97
C SER A 255 -10.26 -15.52 -0.44
N LEU A 256 -11.50 -15.81 -0.08
CA LEU A 256 -12.39 -14.85 0.53
C LEU A 256 -12.13 -14.76 2.03
N LYS A 257 -12.07 -13.53 2.52
CA LYS A 257 -11.98 -13.21 3.94
C LYS A 257 -13.00 -12.15 4.30
N THR A 258 -13.47 -12.19 5.53
CA THR A 258 -14.37 -11.16 6.05
C THR A 258 -14.03 -10.81 7.48
N LEU A 259 -14.30 -9.57 7.84
CA LEU A 259 -14.23 -9.11 9.23
C LEU A 259 -15.57 -9.34 9.90
N GLU A 260 -15.53 -10.02 11.05
CA GLU A 260 -16.72 -10.39 11.80
C GLU A 260 -17.42 -9.18 12.43
N ALA A 261 -18.72 -9.13 12.25
CA ALA A 261 -19.62 -8.26 13.00
C ALA A 261 -20.80 -9.08 13.52
N LYS A 262 -21.25 -8.79 14.71
CA LYS A 262 -22.42 -9.44 15.35
C LYS A 262 -23.50 -8.40 15.63
N GLU A 263 -24.74 -8.77 15.36
CA GLU A 263 -25.91 -8.01 15.79
C GLU A 263 -26.31 -8.47 17.21
N TYR A 264 -26.41 -7.52 18.12
CA TYR A 264 -26.88 -7.76 19.48
C TYR A 264 -27.80 -6.61 19.91
N ASN A 265 -29.06 -6.91 20.25
CA ASN A 265 -30.07 -5.93 20.64
C ASN A 265 -30.25 -4.77 19.63
N ASP A 266 -30.35 -5.09 18.34
CA ASP A 266 -30.40 -4.10 17.25
C ASP A 266 -29.17 -3.17 17.13
N GLU A 267 -28.06 -3.50 17.77
CA GLU A 267 -26.78 -2.82 17.65
C GLU A 267 -25.75 -3.74 17.01
N ILE A 268 -24.80 -3.13 16.26
CA ILE A 268 -23.68 -3.87 15.67
C ILE A 268 -22.46 -3.76 16.55
N ILE A 269 -21.87 -4.91 16.85
CA ILE A 269 -20.60 -5.05 17.52
C ILE A 269 -19.59 -5.53 16.49
N PHE A 270 -18.56 -4.71 16.21
CA PHE A 270 -17.44 -5.09 15.38
C PHE A 270 -16.44 -5.90 16.20
N LEU A 271 -16.19 -7.15 15.80
CA LEU A 271 -15.29 -8.04 16.52
C LEU A 271 -13.83 -7.89 16.06
N TYR A 272 -13.58 -7.20 14.95
CA TYR A 272 -12.25 -6.99 14.34
C TYR A 272 -11.47 -8.27 14.06
N ASN A 273 -12.14 -9.41 14.05
CA ASN A 273 -11.57 -10.72 13.80
C ASN A 273 -11.76 -11.11 12.33
N LEU A 274 -10.67 -11.49 11.64
CA LEU A 274 -10.68 -11.87 10.24
C LEU A 274 -10.93 -13.39 10.13
N VAL A 275 -11.99 -13.75 9.42
CA VAL A 275 -12.41 -15.15 9.21
C VAL A 275 -12.52 -15.50 7.73
N ASN A 276 -12.57 -16.81 7.42
CA ASN A 276 -12.78 -17.30 6.07
C ASN A 276 -14.23 -17.03 5.63
N GLY A 277 -14.40 -16.73 4.34
CA GLY A 277 -15.70 -16.50 3.72
C GLY A 277 -15.96 -15.04 3.37
N SER A 278 -17.18 -14.74 2.94
CA SER A 278 -17.65 -13.41 2.58
C SER A 278 -18.68 -12.90 3.59
N ALA A 279 -18.80 -11.58 3.72
CA ALA A 279 -19.86 -10.98 4.52
C ALA A 279 -21.23 -11.26 3.86
N ASN A 280 -22.18 -11.75 4.64
CA ASN A 280 -23.53 -12.05 4.15
C ASN A 280 -24.41 -10.80 4.00
N LYS A 281 -24.03 -9.68 4.60
CA LYS A 281 -24.78 -8.40 4.61
C LYS A 281 -23.83 -7.21 4.57
N SER A 282 -24.26 -6.14 3.91
CA SER A 282 -23.68 -4.82 4.07
C SER A 282 -24.33 -4.15 5.28
N TYR A 283 -23.55 -3.78 6.29
CA TYR A 283 -24.05 -3.17 7.52
C TYR A 283 -24.21 -1.64 7.43
N GLY A 284 -24.35 -1.09 6.22
CA GLY A 284 -24.39 0.37 6.00
C GLY A 284 -25.56 1.07 6.70
N LEU A 285 -26.73 0.47 6.72
CA LEU A 285 -27.90 1.05 7.36
C LEU A 285 -27.79 1.04 8.89
N GLU A 286 -27.17 0.04 9.43
CA GLU A 286 -26.91 -0.09 10.86
C GLU A 286 -25.85 0.93 11.32
N VAL A 287 -24.80 1.12 10.53
CA VAL A 287 -23.79 2.18 10.79
C VAL A 287 -24.45 3.57 10.71
N ALA A 288 -25.35 3.79 9.74
CA ALA A 288 -26.11 5.05 9.66
C ALA A 288 -27.00 5.27 10.89
N LYS A 289 -27.60 4.20 11.44
CA LYS A 289 -28.34 4.25 12.71
C LYS A 289 -27.43 4.65 13.88
N LEU A 290 -26.25 4.05 14.00
CA LEU A 290 -25.25 4.41 15.02
C LEU A 290 -24.77 5.85 14.89
N ALA A 291 -24.67 6.38 13.67
CA ALA A 291 -24.32 7.76 13.41
C ALA A 291 -25.44 8.77 13.71
N GLY A 292 -26.63 8.31 14.13
CA GLY A 292 -27.75 9.17 14.50
C GLY A 292 -28.66 9.58 13.36
N VAL A 293 -28.63 8.89 12.21
CA VAL A 293 -29.63 9.14 11.14
C VAL A 293 -31.04 8.83 11.65
N PRO A 294 -32.06 9.70 11.40
CA PRO A 294 -33.39 9.52 11.88
C PRO A 294 -34.03 8.17 11.56
N PHE A 295 -34.76 7.61 12.48
CA PHE A 295 -35.32 6.26 12.40
C PHE A 295 -36.25 6.05 11.19
N ASP A 296 -37.06 7.03 10.84
CA ASP A 296 -37.96 7.02 9.69
C ASP A 296 -37.18 6.90 8.36
N VAL A 297 -36.04 7.59 8.23
CA VAL A 297 -35.12 7.49 7.08
C VAL A 297 -34.52 6.09 7.01
N ILE A 298 -34.02 5.54 8.13
CA ILE A 298 -33.45 4.19 8.18
C ILE A 298 -34.51 3.14 7.81
N LYS A 299 -35.75 3.27 8.35
CA LYS A 299 -36.85 2.36 8.02
C LYS A 299 -37.16 2.38 6.53
N ARG A 300 -37.29 3.57 5.94
CA ARG A 300 -37.53 3.71 4.49
C ARG A 300 -36.37 3.14 3.67
N ALA A 301 -35.13 3.36 4.06
CA ALA A 301 -33.95 2.81 3.39
C ALA A 301 -33.93 1.27 3.41
N LYS A 302 -34.35 0.64 4.51
CA LYS A 302 -34.51 -0.84 4.59
C LYS A 302 -35.56 -1.36 3.60
N ASP A 303 -36.66 -0.66 3.44
CA ASP A 303 -37.71 -1.07 2.46
C ASP A 303 -37.21 -0.94 1.02
N ILE A 304 -36.48 0.13 0.71
CA ILE A 304 -35.87 0.32 -0.61
C ILE A 304 -34.81 -0.75 -0.88
N LEU A 305 -33.93 -1.06 0.08
CA LEU A 305 -32.89 -2.07 -0.06
C LEU A 305 -33.48 -3.43 -0.39
N LYS A 306 -34.54 -3.86 0.29
CA LYS A 306 -35.23 -5.12 0.01
C LYS A 306 -35.73 -5.21 -1.45
N ASN A 307 -36.25 -4.11 -1.99
CA ASN A 307 -36.72 -4.07 -3.37
C ASN A 307 -35.55 -4.16 -4.35
N LEU A 308 -34.46 -3.43 -4.08
CA LEU A 308 -33.25 -3.48 -4.92
C LEU A 308 -32.57 -4.86 -4.92
N GLU A 309 -32.49 -5.54 -3.78
CA GLU A 309 -31.93 -6.88 -3.67
C GLU A 309 -32.76 -7.95 -4.41
N SER A 310 -34.09 -7.74 -4.54
CA SER A 310 -34.96 -8.64 -5.29
C SER A 310 -34.78 -8.57 -6.80
N ASP A 311 -34.37 -7.42 -7.32
CA ASP A 311 -34.20 -7.16 -8.76
C ASP A 311 -32.78 -7.55 -9.28
N TYR A 312 -31.84 -7.85 -8.38
CA TYR A 312 -30.44 -8.12 -8.73
C TYR A 312 -30.11 -9.63 -8.71
N LYS A 313 -30.02 -10.24 -9.89
CA LYS A 313 -29.34 -11.52 -10.10
C LYS A 313 -28.23 -11.30 -11.13
N ILE A 314 -26.98 -11.33 -10.67
CA ILE A 314 -25.82 -11.40 -11.56
C ILE A 314 -25.72 -12.81 -12.14
N ASP A 315 -25.69 -12.91 -13.46
CA ASP A 315 -25.46 -14.16 -14.16
C ASP A 315 -24.01 -14.65 -13.89
N ASP A 316 -23.85 -15.82 -13.29
CA ASP A 316 -22.58 -16.44 -12.88
C ASP A 316 -21.60 -16.74 -14.05
N LYS A 317 -21.89 -16.22 -15.27
CA LYS A 317 -21.24 -16.64 -16.52
C LYS A 317 -20.43 -15.56 -17.25
N LEU A 318 -19.83 -14.60 -16.52
CA LEU A 318 -18.83 -13.73 -17.16
C LEU A 318 -17.54 -14.54 -17.41
N PRO A 319 -17.11 -14.72 -18.69
CA PRO A 319 -15.88 -15.45 -18.98
C PRO A 319 -14.65 -14.67 -18.49
N LEU A 320 -13.71 -15.37 -17.87
CA LEU A 320 -12.41 -14.83 -17.45
C LEU A 320 -11.63 -14.22 -18.61
N PHE A 321 -10.80 -13.22 -18.33
CA PHE A 321 -10.02 -12.47 -19.32
C PHE A 321 -9.18 -13.39 -20.24
N ASN A 322 -8.57 -14.44 -19.70
CA ASN A 322 -7.79 -15.41 -20.47
C ASN A 322 -8.67 -16.38 -21.28
N GLU A 323 -9.83 -16.76 -20.76
CA GLU A 323 -10.79 -17.58 -21.53
C GLU A 323 -11.36 -16.85 -22.74
N ARG A 324 -11.47 -15.51 -22.70
CA ARG A 324 -11.87 -14.72 -23.87
C ARG A 324 -10.80 -14.74 -24.96
N LYS A 325 -9.51 -14.59 -24.61
CA LYS A 325 -8.42 -14.68 -25.58
C LYS A 325 -8.36 -16.06 -26.24
N GLU A 326 -8.43 -17.12 -25.45
CA GLU A 326 -8.44 -18.49 -25.98
C GLU A 326 -9.66 -18.76 -26.84
N LYS A 327 -10.86 -18.35 -26.41
CA LYS A 327 -12.10 -18.49 -27.20
C LYS A 327 -12.09 -17.65 -28.48
N GLU A 328 -11.53 -16.44 -28.47
CA GLU A 328 -11.36 -15.64 -29.69
C GLU A 328 -10.38 -16.26 -30.68
N VAL A 329 -9.27 -16.81 -30.22
CA VAL A 329 -8.30 -17.49 -31.09
C VAL A 329 -8.87 -18.80 -31.63
N VAL A 330 -9.49 -19.60 -30.76
CA VAL A 330 -10.17 -20.83 -31.18
C VAL A 330 -11.30 -20.53 -32.19
N ASN A 331 -12.09 -19.48 -31.96
CA ASN A 331 -13.14 -19.07 -32.90
C ASN A 331 -12.57 -18.58 -34.25
N LYS A 332 -11.44 -17.83 -34.25
CA LYS A 332 -10.78 -17.40 -35.51
C LYS A 332 -10.19 -18.57 -36.28
N ILE A 333 -9.58 -19.54 -35.59
CA ILE A 333 -9.06 -20.76 -36.21
C ILE A 333 -10.21 -21.61 -36.74
N SER A 334 -11.27 -21.83 -35.96
CA SER A 334 -12.44 -22.60 -36.37
C SER A 334 -13.15 -21.96 -37.53
N LYS A 335 -13.31 -20.64 -37.57
CA LYS A 335 -13.94 -19.92 -38.67
C LYS A 335 -13.14 -20.07 -39.97
N LYS A 336 -11.81 -19.92 -39.89
CA LYS A 336 -10.93 -20.14 -41.03
C LYS A 336 -10.92 -21.59 -41.52
N LEU A 337 -10.95 -22.55 -40.61
CA LEU A 337 -11.06 -23.98 -40.97
C LEU A 337 -12.39 -24.30 -41.65
N ASN A 338 -13.50 -23.72 -41.22
CA ASN A 338 -14.82 -23.93 -41.87
C ASN A 338 -14.96 -23.27 -43.24
N GLU A 339 -14.14 -22.28 -43.56
CA GLU A 339 -14.11 -21.62 -44.89
C GLU A 339 -13.29 -22.41 -45.95
N ILE A 340 -12.55 -23.45 -45.49
CA ILE A 340 -11.72 -24.26 -46.38
C ILE A 340 -12.53 -25.39 -47.00
N VAL A 341 -12.57 -25.45 -48.30
CA VAL A 341 -13.09 -26.60 -49.05
C VAL A 341 -11.91 -27.41 -49.58
N PRO A 342 -11.54 -28.54 -48.93
CA PRO A 342 -10.30 -29.27 -49.23
C PRO A 342 -10.15 -29.70 -50.70
N ASP A 343 -11.25 -30.03 -51.34
CA ASP A 343 -11.25 -30.52 -52.72
C ASP A 343 -11.05 -29.42 -53.77
N SER A 344 -11.05 -28.13 -53.33
CA SER A 344 -10.93 -26.98 -54.25
C SER A 344 -9.60 -26.22 -54.13
N ILE A 345 -8.70 -26.65 -53.24
CA ILE A 345 -7.43 -25.96 -52.97
C ILE A 345 -6.23 -26.73 -53.54
N SER A 346 -5.26 -26.00 -54.08
CA SER A 346 -3.98 -26.59 -54.52
C SER A 346 -3.05 -26.93 -53.32
N PRO A 347 -2.09 -27.86 -53.49
CA PRO A 347 -1.14 -28.18 -52.42
C PRO A 347 -0.36 -26.98 -51.89
N ILE A 348 -0.08 -25.98 -52.72
CA ILE A 348 0.63 -24.75 -52.33
C ILE A 348 -0.26 -23.90 -51.44
N GLN A 349 -1.53 -23.71 -51.82
CA GLN A 349 -2.52 -22.97 -51.01
C GLN A 349 -2.81 -23.67 -49.68
N ALA A 350 -2.86 -25.00 -49.64
CA ALA A 350 -3.00 -25.76 -48.40
C ALA A 350 -1.84 -25.49 -47.44
N LEU A 351 -0.61 -25.42 -47.95
CA LEU A 351 0.57 -25.10 -47.15
C LEU A 351 0.55 -23.67 -46.59
N GLU A 352 0.13 -22.70 -47.40
CA GLU A 352 -0.05 -21.30 -46.98
C GLU A 352 -1.07 -21.17 -45.83
N ILE A 353 -2.21 -21.83 -45.99
CA ILE A 353 -3.25 -21.85 -44.95
C ILE A 353 -2.74 -22.49 -43.67
N LEU A 354 -1.97 -23.58 -43.73
CA LEU A 354 -1.37 -24.19 -42.57
C LEU A 354 -0.37 -23.27 -41.86
N TYR A 355 0.43 -22.51 -42.58
CA TYR A 355 1.29 -21.50 -41.98
C TYR A 355 0.52 -20.37 -41.31
N GLU A 356 -0.57 -19.90 -41.91
CA GLU A 356 -1.44 -18.89 -41.30
C GLU A 356 -2.13 -19.39 -40.04
N LEU A 357 -2.67 -20.61 -40.02
CA LEU A 357 -3.24 -21.23 -38.83
C LEU A 357 -2.21 -21.41 -37.71
N LYS A 358 -1.00 -21.85 -38.08
CA LYS A 358 0.11 -21.96 -37.13
C LYS A 358 0.54 -20.61 -36.57
N LYS A 359 0.52 -19.54 -37.36
CA LYS A 359 0.82 -18.17 -36.90
C LYS A 359 -0.25 -17.64 -35.98
N LEU A 360 -1.52 -17.96 -36.22
CA LEU A 360 -2.64 -17.61 -35.33
C LEU A 360 -2.58 -18.36 -33.99
N ASN A 361 -2.05 -19.58 -33.98
CA ASN A 361 -1.85 -20.38 -32.76
C ASN A 361 -0.61 -20.00 -31.95
N ASN A 362 0.46 -19.47 -32.58
CA ASN A 362 1.73 -19.13 -31.94
C ASN A 362 1.79 -17.68 -31.45
N ASN A 363 0.81 -16.83 -31.72
CA ASN A 363 0.71 -15.45 -31.24
C ASN A 363 -0.03 -15.35 -29.89
N ASN A 364 0.08 -16.40 -29.09
CA ASN A 364 -0.34 -16.45 -27.69
C ASN A 364 0.80 -16.22 -26.74
#